data_afc2858a7b2efdb918cb17bd445d1382
#
_entry.id   afc2858a7b2efdb918cb17bd445d1382
#
_cell.length_a   1.000
_cell.length_b   1.000
_cell.length_c   1.000
_cell.angle_alpha   90.00
_cell.angle_beta   90.00
_cell.angle_gamma   90.00
#
_symmetry.space_group_name_H-M   'P 1'
#
loop_
_entity.id
_entity.type
_entity.pdbx_description
1 polymer ?
#
loop_
_entity_poly.entity_id
_entity_poly.type
_entity_poly.pdbx_seq_one_letter_code
_entity_poly.pdbx_strand_id
1 'polypeptide(L)'
;STLMRSSAASDVYKRQIIDRKVNIMKEEGIHFVTGCDVGKDIKPAELYKKYDRVILCCGAKNPRDIKADGRDAKGIYFAVDYLTQNTKSLLNSNLTDGKFVSAKGKNVVIIGGGDTGNDCVGTAIRQGAKSVTQLEMMPCPPTERAANNPWPQWPKVLKTDYGQEEAIAVFGHDPRIYKTTVKEFHKDKNGNLKELTIVSLESKKDEKTGRFMMVPVEG
;
A
#
# COMPACT_ATOMS: atom_id res chain seq x y z
N SER A 1 21.94 -11.97 -3.58
CA SER A 1 22.01 -12.58 -2.23
C SER A 1 22.28 -11.56 -1.11
N THR A 2 22.86 -10.42 -1.42
CA THR A 2 23.20 -9.37 -0.45
C THR A 2 21.95 -8.59 0.02
N LEU A 3 20.98 -8.36 -0.85
CA LEU A 3 19.73 -7.65 -0.55
C LEU A 3 18.82 -8.43 0.43
N MET A 4 18.76 -9.75 0.34
CA MET A 4 17.95 -10.58 1.25
C MET A 4 18.50 -10.64 2.68
N ARG A 5 19.80 -10.57 2.87
CA ARG A 5 20.42 -10.48 4.21
C ARG A 5 20.22 -9.11 4.86
N SER A 6 20.17 -8.06 4.06
CA SER A 6 19.92 -6.69 4.50
C SER A 6 18.51 -6.49 5.02
N SER A 7 17.47 -7.11 4.41
CA SER A 7 16.09 -6.95 4.85
C SER A 7 15.81 -7.58 6.22
N ALA A 8 16.28 -8.81 6.46
CA ALA A 8 16.10 -9.46 7.76
C ALA A 8 16.85 -8.72 8.89
N ALA A 9 18.07 -8.25 8.63
CA ALA A 9 18.81 -7.43 9.59
C ALA A 9 18.13 -6.07 9.83
N SER A 10 17.56 -5.45 8.78
CA SER A 10 16.81 -4.20 8.87
C SER A 10 15.55 -4.35 9.74
N ASP A 11 14.82 -5.44 9.63
CA ASP A 11 13.59 -5.67 10.40
C ASP A 11 13.88 -5.93 11.89
N VAL A 12 14.94 -6.63 12.21
CA VAL A 12 15.42 -6.79 13.60
C VAL A 12 15.88 -5.44 14.18
N TYR A 13 16.62 -4.65 13.42
CA TYR A 13 17.06 -3.32 13.83
C TYR A 13 15.86 -2.37 14.04
N LYS A 14 14.87 -2.40 13.16
CA LYS A 14 13.65 -1.60 13.30
C LYS A 14 12.86 -1.98 14.56
N ARG A 15 12.79 -3.26 14.93
CA ARG A 15 12.17 -3.69 16.18
C ARG A 15 12.85 -3.11 17.41
N GLN A 16 14.17 -3.15 17.48
CA GLN A 16 14.90 -2.55 18.59
C GLN A 16 14.63 -1.06 18.75
N ILE A 17 14.48 -0.33 17.63
CA ILE A 17 14.10 1.09 17.65
C ILE A 17 12.69 1.28 18.18
N ILE A 18 11.74 0.43 17.76
CA ILE A 18 10.34 0.47 18.22
C ILE A 18 10.29 0.16 19.72
N ASP A 19 10.94 -0.90 20.16
CA ASP A 19 10.98 -1.32 21.56
C ASP A 19 11.58 -0.22 22.44
N ARG A 20 12.67 0.43 22.00
CA ARG A 20 13.26 1.57 22.70
C ARG A 20 12.27 2.73 22.81
N LYS A 21 11.58 3.10 21.74
CA LYS A 21 10.59 4.18 21.76
C LYS A 21 9.41 3.86 22.67
N VAL A 22 8.91 2.63 22.64
CA VAL A 22 7.83 2.19 23.53
C VAL A 22 8.25 2.23 24.99
N ASN A 23 9.49 1.85 25.30
CA ASN A 23 10.01 1.92 26.68
C ASN A 23 10.15 3.37 27.15
N ILE A 24 10.67 4.27 26.33
CA ILE A 24 10.72 5.72 26.66
C ILE A 24 9.31 6.26 26.93
N MET A 25 8.34 5.95 26.07
CA MET A 25 6.94 6.37 26.28
C MET A 25 6.37 5.85 27.61
N LYS A 26 6.70 4.61 28.00
CA LYS A 26 6.29 4.06 29.29
C LYS A 26 6.94 4.80 30.46
N GLU A 27 8.22 5.14 30.36
CA GLU A 27 8.94 5.92 31.35
C GLU A 27 8.37 7.33 31.49
N GLU A 28 7.86 7.92 30.38
CA GLU A 28 7.14 9.20 30.37
C GLU A 28 5.69 9.10 30.93
N GLY A 29 5.25 7.92 31.37
CA GLY A 29 3.95 7.69 31.97
C GLY A 29 2.82 7.32 30.99
N ILE A 30 3.14 6.98 29.75
CA ILE A 30 2.13 6.52 28.78
C ILE A 30 1.75 5.06 29.07
N HIS A 31 0.46 4.83 29.23
CA HIS A 31 -0.11 3.50 29.48
C HIS A 31 -0.61 2.89 28.18
N PHE A 32 -0.04 1.76 27.79
CA PHE A 32 -0.48 0.96 26.65
C PHE A 32 -1.48 -0.11 27.11
N VAL A 33 -2.66 -0.11 26.51
CA VAL A 33 -3.68 -1.14 26.71
C VAL A 33 -3.84 -1.89 25.41
N THR A 34 -3.31 -3.11 25.35
CA THR A 34 -3.37 -4.00 24.17
C THR A 34 -4.44 -5.05 24.33
N GLY A 35 -4.88 -5.66 23.21
CA GLY A 35 -5.95 -6.68 23.24
C GLY A 35 -7.31 -6.11 23.60
N CYS A 36 -7.52 -4.79 23.47
CA CYS A 36 -8.76 -4.11 23.80
C CYS A 36 -9.41 -3.52 22.56
N ASP A 37 -10.61 -3.95 22.25
CA ASP A 37 -11.41 -3.45 21.11
C ASP A 37 -12.40 -2.39 21.64
N VAL A 38 -12.15 -1.14 21.27
CA VAL A 38 -13.01 -0.01 21.65
C VAL A 38 -14.33 -0.10 20.88
N GLY A 39 -15.43 -0.12 21.63
CA GLY A 39 -16.78 -0.37 21.12
C GLY A 39 -17.31 -1.73 21.53
N LYS A 40 -16.42 -2.69 21.79
CA LYS A 40 -16.76 -4.03 22.27
C LYS A 40 -16.36 -4.24 23.73
N ASP A 41 -15.07 -4.09 24.04
CA ASP A 41 -14.52 -4.33 25.38
C ASP A 41 -14.62 -3.09 26.28
N ILE A 42 -14.50 -1.90 25.70
CA ILE A 42 -14.66 -0.61 26.37
C ILE A 42 -15.62 0.25 25.53
N LYS A 43 -16.65 0.80 26.16
CA LYS A 43 -17.58 1.71 25.49
C LYS A 43 -16.94 3.07 25.27
N PRO A 44 -17.13 3.72 24.10
CA PRO A 44 -16.60 5.07 23.85
C PRO A 44 -17.00 6.09 24.92
N ALA A 45 -18.23 6.00 25.46
CA ALA A 45 -18.70 6.86 26.52
C ALA A 45 -17.87 6.79 27.81
N GLU A 46 -17.25 5.65 28.10
CA GLU A 46 -16.36 5.50 29.26
C GLU A 46 -15.04 6.24 29.05
N LEU A 47 -14.53 6.23 27.82
CA LEU A 47 -13.32 6.98 27.46
C LEU A 47 -13.55 8.50 27.59
N TYR A 48 -14.70 9.00 27.13
CA TYR A 48 -15.04 10.43 27.26
C TYR A 48 -15.26 10.88 28.71
N LYS A 49 -15.63 9.97 29.60
CA LYS A 49 -15.74 10.27 31.06
C LYS A 49 -14.38 10.26 31.75
N LYS A 50 -13.46 9.44 31.26
CA LYS A 50 -12.16 9.19 31.91
C LYS A 50 -11.07 10.17 31.47
N TYR A 51 -11.14 10.65 30.22
CA TYR A 51 -10.09 11.45 29.60
C TYR A 51 -10.62 12.79 29.09
N ASP A 52 -9.82 13.85 29.24
CA ASP A 52 -10.16 15.21 28.79
C ASP A 52 -10.23 15.31 27.28
N ARG A 53 -9.45 14.51 26.58
CA ARG A 53 -9.39 14.46 25.11
C ARG A 53 -9.20 13.02 24.63
N VAL A 54 -9.83 12.68 23.51
CA VAL A 54 -9.70 11.40 22.84
C VAL A 54 -9.26 11.65 21.40
N ILE A 55 -8.16 11.03 20.98
CA ILE A 55 -7.64 11.11 19.62
C ILE A 55 -7.84 9.75 18.95
N LEU A 56 -8.52 9.74 17.80
CA LEU A 56 -8.79 8.54 17.02
C LEU A 56 -7.69 8.32 15.97
N CYS A 57 -6.88 7.31 16.16
CA CYS A 57 -5.81 6.90 15.24
C CYS A 57 -6.01 5.46 14.74
N CYS A 58 -7.25 5.07 14.45
CA CYS A 58 -7.64 3.69 14.15
C CYS A 58 -7.45 3.28 12.69
N GLY A 59 -7.00 4.19 11.82
CA GLY A 59 -6.82 3.92 10.39
C GLY A 59 -8.14 3.60 9.67
N ALA A 60 -8.04 2.96 8.50
CA ALA A 60 -9.18 2.52 7.68
C ALA A 60 -9.03 1.02 7.35
N LYS A 61 -9.96 0.20 7.83
CA LYS A 61 -9.93 -1.27 7.61
C LYS A 61 -10.71 -1.69 6.36
N ASN A 62 -11.72 -0.91 5.94
CA ASN A 62 -12.52 -1.25 4.77
C ASN A 62 -11.79 -0.82 3.50
N PRO A 63 -11.34 -1.75 2.66
CA PRO A 63 -10.66 -1.41 1.42
C PRO A 63 -11.63 -0.78 0.43
N ARG A 64 -11.14 0.17 -0.37
CA ARG A 64 -11.84 0.59 -1.58
C ARG A 64 -11.61 -0.46 -2.65
N ASP A 65 -12.68 -0.99 -3.22
CA ASP A 65 -12.56 -1.96 -4.31
C ASP A 65 -12.74 -1.29 -5.66
N ILE A 66 -12.06 -1.85 -6.68
CA ILE A 66 -12.22 -1.43 -8.05
C ILE A 66 -13.47 -2.08 -8.65
N LYS A 67 -14.28 -1.29 -9.32
CA LYS A 67 -15.45 -1.77 -10.06
C LYS A 67 -15.03 -2.02 -11.51
N ALA A 68 -14.61 -3.23 -11.80
CA ALA A 68 -14.23 -3.66 -13.14
C ALA A 68 -14.66 -5.11 -13.36
N ASP A 69 -15.05 -5.45 -14.59
CA ASP A 69 -15.45 -6.81 -14.93
C ASP A 69 -14.33 -7.80 -14.65
N GLY A 70 -14.68 -9.00 -14.21
CA GLY A 70 -13.70 -10.04 -13.85
C GLY A 70 -12.98 -9.81 -12.51
N ARG A 71 -13.38 -8.84 -11.68
CA ARG A 71 -12.75 -8.56 -10.37
C ARG A 71 -12.71 -9.76 -9.43
N ASP A 72 -13.62 -10.71 -9.61
CA ASP A 72 -13.72 -11.96 -8.85
C ASP A 72 -12.72 -13.04 -9.30
N ALA A 73 -11.82 -12.76 -10.22
CA ALA A 73 -10.78 -13.69 -10.65
C ALA A 73 -9.87 -14.09 -9.47
N LYS A 74 -9.51 -15.37 -9.43
CA LYS A 74 -8.50 -15.87 -8.48
C LYS A 74 -7.14 -15.24 -8.80
N GLY A 75 -6.42 -14.81 -7.76
CA GLY A 75 -5.13 -14.12 -7.91
C GLY A 75 -5.21 -12.61 -7.75
N ILE A 76 -6.40 -12.06 -7.47
CA ILE A 76 -6.60 -10.66 -7.15
C ILE A 76 -6.83 -10.52 -5.63
N TYR A 77 -5.97 -9.76 -4.97
CA TYR A 77 -5.98 -9.60 -3.52
C TYR A 77 -6.04 -8.13 -3.14
N PHE A 78 -6.63 -7.84 -1.98
CA PHE A 78 -6.44 -6.54 -1.37
C PHE A 78 -5.01 -6.39 -0.84
N ALA A 79 -4.44 -5.21 -1.00
CA ALA A 79 -3.06 -4.93 -0.59
C ALA A 79 -2.80 -5.25 0.90
N VAL A 80 -3.71 -4.84 1.78
CA VAL A 80 -3.57 -5.09 3.22
C VAL A 80 -3.60 -6.58 3.55
N ASP A 81 -4.43 -7.37 2.85
CA ASP A 81 -4.49 -8.83 3.05
C ASP A 81 -3.19 -9.50 2.61
N TYR A 82 -2.67 -9.10 1.44
CA TYR A 82 -1.38 -9.57 0.92
C TYR A 82 -0.23 -9.26 1.89
N LEU A 83 -0.12 -8.01 2.33
CA LEU A 83 0.92 -7.57 3.25
C LEU A 83 0.79 -8.22 4.63
N THR A 84 -0.45 -8.36 5.15
CA THR A 84 -0.71 -8.97 6.45
C THR A 84 -0.32 -10.45 6.47
N GLN A 85 -0.69 -11.20 5.44
CA GLN A 85 -0.34 -12.62 5.33
C GLN A 85 1.18 -12.80 5.27
N ASN A 86 1.87 -12.00 4.43
CA ASN A 86 3.32 -12.04 4.32
C ASN A 86 3.99 -11.72 5.66
N THR A 87 3.57 -10.65 6.32
CA THR A 87 4.15 -10.23 7.61
C THR A 87 3.92 -11.28 8.70
N LYS A 88 2.70 -11.82 8.82
CA LYS A 88 2.40 -12.88 9.81
C LYS A 88 3.22 -14.15 9.56
N SER A 89 3.33 -14.59 8.32
CA SER A 89 4.12 -15.76 7.97
C SER A 89 5.61 -15.53 8.24
N LEU A 90 6.13 -14.34 7.91
CA LEU A 90 7.50 -13.96 8.22
C LEU A 90 7.78 -13.99 9.73
N LEU A 91 6.91 -13.38 10.52
CA LEU A 91 7.10 -13.28 11.98
C LEU A 91 6.95 -14.60 12.71
N ASN A 92 6.03 -15.46 12.28
CA ASN A 92 5.69 -16.68 12.98
C ASN A 92 6.51 -17.88 12.51
N SER A 93 6.97 -17.89 11.27
CA SER A 93 7.60 -19.09 10.68
C SER A 93 8.78 -18.78 9.76
N ASN A 94 9.19 -17.52 9.63
CA ASN A 94 10.19 -17.10 8.65
C ASN A 94 9.84 -17.53 7.21
N LEU A 95 8.54 -17.41 6.85
CA LEU A 95 7.96 -17.77 5.55
C LEU A 95 7.97 -19.28 5.23
N THR A 96 8.13 -20.15 6.23
CA THR A 96 8.17 -21.61 6.00
C THR A 96 6.80 -22.28 6.10
N ASP A 97 5.78 -21.61 6.64
CA ASP A 97 4.45 -22.15 6.86
C ASP A 97 3.57 -22.20 5.61
N GLY A 98 4.00 -21.57 4.50
CA GLY A 98 3.25 -21.49 3.26
C GLY A 98 1.92 -20.73 3.35
N LYS A 99 1.65 -20.02 4.45
CA LYS A 99 0.39 -19.31 4.71
C LYS A 99 0.40 -17.86 4.21
N PHE A 100 0.98 -17.63 3.05
CA PHE A 100 1.01 -16.31 2.41
C PHE A 100 0.90 -16.44 0.89
N VAL A 101 0.47 -15.37 0.25
CA VAL A 101 0.45 -15.28 -1.21
C VAL A 101 1.87 -15.02 -1.71
N SER A 102 2.39 -15.92 -2.53
CA SER A 102 3.74 -15.81 -3.10
C SER A 102 3.73 -15.15 -4.48
N ALA A 103 4.53 -14.10 -4.64
CA ALA A 103 4.81 -13.44 -5.91
C ALA A 103 5.96 -14.09 -6.68
N LYS A 104 6.60 -15.13 -6.13
CA LYS A 104 7.80 -15.75 -6.72
C LYS A 104 7.56 -16.19 -8.17
N GLY A 105 8.37 -15.67 -9.09
CA GLY A 105 8.32 -15.99 -10.52
C GLY A 105 7.06 -15.48 -11.24
N LYS A 106 6.25 -14.62 -10.63
CA LYS A 106 5.02 -14.08 -11.20
C LYS A 106 5.22 -12.65 -11.72
N ASN A 107 4.41 -12.29 -12.72
CA ASN A 107 4.22 -10.90 -13.11
C ASN A 107 3.16 -10.30 -12.16
N VAL A 108 3.50 -9.25 -11.45
CA VAL A 108 2.65 -8.63 -10.43
C VAL A 108 2.21 -7.26 -10.91
N VAL A 109 0.90 -6.99 -10.82
CA VAL A 109 0.34 -5.66 -11.07
C VAL A 109 -0.26 -5.13 -9.77
N ILE A 110 0.11 -3.92 -9.40
CA ILE A 110 -0.35 -3.22 -8.21
C ILE A 110 -1.22 -2.05 -8.66
N ILE A 111 -2.44 -1.98 -8.18
CA ILE A 111 -3.39 -0.91 -8.53
C ILE A 111 -3.41 0.11 -7.39
N GLY A 112 -2.85 1.27 -7.66
CA GLY A 112 -2.71 2.38 -6.72
C GLY A 112 -1.25 2.75 -6.45
N GLY A 113 -0.98 4.06 -6.46
CA GLY A 113 0.37 4.65 -6.36
C GLY A 113 0.74 5.15 -4.96
N GLY A 114 -0.11 4.94 -3.94
CA GLY A 114 0.16 5.38 -2.57
C GLY A 114 1.16 4.50 -1.81
N ASP A 115 1.41 4.85 -0.54
CA ASP A 115 2.38 4.17 0.33
C ASP A 115 2.13 2.66 0.46
N THR A 116 0.86 2.26 0.61
CA THR A 116 0.49 0.83 0.65
C THR A 116 0.83 0.10 -0.67
N GLY A 117 0.66 0.78 -1.81
CA GLY A 117 1.09 0.24 -3.11
C GLY A 117 2.60 0.07 -3.19
N ASN A 118 3.36 1.04 -2.68
CA ASN A 118 4.82 0.96 -2.57
C ASN A 118 5.26 -0.23 -1.70
N ASP A 119 4.59 -0.48 -0.56
CA ASP A 119 4.86 -1.64 0.30
C ASP A 119 4.62 -2.96 -0.45
N CYS A 120 3.58 -3.02 -1.30
CA CYS A 120 3.34 -4.18 -2.16
C CYS A 120 4.43 -4.37 -3.21
N VAL A 121 4.94 -3.28 -3.81
CA VAL A 121 6.08 -3.33 -4.76
C VAL A 121 7.28 -3.97 -4.10
N GLY A 122 7.75 -3.42 -2.97
CA GLY A 122 8.91 -3.95 -2.26
C GLY A 122 8.71 -5.39 -1.79
N THR A 123 7.52 -5.73 -1.28
CA THR A 123 7.21 -7.10 -0.85
C THR A 123 7.26 -8.08 -2.01
N ALA A 124 6.67 -7.75 -3.17
CA ALA A 124 6.67 -8.62 -4.34
C ALA A 124 8.10 -8.86 -4.88
N ILE A 125 8.94 -7.82 -4.90
CA ILE A 125 10.34 -7.92 -5.30
C ILE A 125 11.10 -8.86 -4.37
N ARG A 126 10.98 -8.69 -3.06
CA ARG A 126 11.65 -9.52 -2.05
C ARG A 126 11.20 -10.97 -2.08
N GLN A 127 9.95 -11.23 -2.49
CA GLN A 127 9.46 -12.58 -2.75
C GLN A 127 9.98 -13.18 -4.06
N GLY A 128 10.65 -12.41 -4.93
CA GLY A 128 11.21 -12.87 -6.20
C GLY A 128 10.22 -12.82 -7.37
N ALA A 129 9.40 -11.77 -7.45
CA ALA A 129 8.56 -11.51 -8.61
C ALA A 129 9.39 -11.41 -9.90
N LYS A 130 8.84 -11.89 -11.02
CA LYS A 130 9.48 -11.79 -12.35
C LYS A 130 9.42 -10.35 -12.88
N SER A 131 8.32 -9.66 -12.63
CA SER A 131 8.13 -8.24 -12.93
C SER A 131 7.13 -7.64 -11.95
N VAL A 132 7.23 -6.33 -11.74
CA VAL A 132 6.27 -5.56 -10.94
C VAL A 132 5.90 -4.31 -11.72
N THR A 133 4.60 -4.07 -11.89
CA THR A 133 4.04 -2.86 -12.49
C THR A 133 3.07 -2.22 -11.50
N GLN A 134 3.19 -0.92 -11.28
CA GLN A 134 2.30 -0.15 -10.40
C GLN A 134 1.48 0.84 -11.21
N LEU A 135 0.16 0.72 -11.20
CA LEU A 135 -0.76 1.62 -11.91
C LEU A 135 -1.17 2.75 -10.99
N GLU A 136 -0.92 3.99 -11.41
CA GLU A 136 -1.34 5.19 -10.72
C GLU A 136 -2.32 5.98 -11.59
N MET A 137 -3.52 6.22 -11.06
CA MET A 137 -4.55 6.94 -11.78
C MET A 137 -4.25 8.45 -11.94
N MET A 138 -3.49 9.02 -11.02
CA MET A 138 -3.14 10.43 -11.05
C MET A 138 -1.99 10.70 -12.03
N PRO A 139 -1.84 11.96 -12.51
CA PRO A 139 -0.67 12.37 -13.26
C PRO A 139 0.62 12.22 -12.44
N CYS A 140 1.74 12.00 -13.14
CA CYS A 140 3.05 12.05 -12.49
C CYS A 140 3.25 13.44 -11.84
N PRO A 141 3.57 13.49 -10.54
CA PRO A 141 3.88 14.77 -9.90
C PRO A 141 5.13 15.42 -10.52
N PRO A 142 5.26 16.74 -10.46
CA PRO A 142 6.47 17.43 -10.91
C PRO A 142 7.66 17.08 -10.01
N THR A 143 8.86 17.22 -10.53
CA THR A 143 10.10 17.00 -9.76
C THR A 143 10.38 18.11 -8.76
N GLU A 144 9.87 19.32 -9.03
CA GLU A 144 10.03 20.50 -8.18
C GLU A 144 8.67 21.08 -7.78
N ARG A 145 8.63 21.91 -6.76
CA ARG A 145 7.41 22.59 -6.32
C ARG A 145 6.86 23.48 -7.41
N ALA A 146 5.60 23.29 -7.75
CA ALA A 146 4.87 24.21 -8.61
C ALA A 146 4.54 25.54 -7.89
N ALA A 147 4.34 26.61 -8.65
CA ALA A 147 4.00 27.94 -8.12
C ALA A 147 2.71 27.92 -7.25
N ASN A 148 1.76 27.05 -7.55
CA ASN A 148 0.52 26.88 -6.78
C ASN A 148 0.66 25.97 -5.57
N ASN A 149 1.88 25.53 -5.23
CA ASN A 149 2.18 24.74 -4.05
C ASN A 149 3.36 25.33 -3.25
N PRO A 150 3.25 26.60 -2.77
CA PRO A 150 4.32 27.26 -2.04
C PRO A 150 4.52 26.66 -0.63
N TRP A 151 5.70 26.90 -0.05
CA TRP A 151 5.93 26.66 1.36
C TRP A 151 4.97 27.55 2.20
N PRO A 152 4.39 27.11 3.34
CA PRO A 152 4.65 25.87 4.09
C PRO A 152 3.77 24.67 3.72
N GLN A 153 3.06 24.70 2.62
CA GLN A 153 2.23 23.58 2.21
C GLN A 153 3.07 22.32 2.01
N TRP A 154 2.44 21.14 2.23
CA TRP A 154 3.07 19.87 1.92
C TRP A 154 3.51 19.81 0.44
N PRO A 155 4.76 19.39 0.16
CA PRO A 155 5.26 19.37 -1.20
C PRO A 155 4.56 18.31 -2.06
N LYS A 156 3.90 18.75 -3.13
CA LYS A 156 3.28 17.87 -4.14
C LYS A 156 4.29 17.62 -5.27
N VAL A 157 5.37 16.92 -4.95
CA VAL A 157 6.45 16.58 -5.87
C VAL A 157 6.60 15.08 -6.00
N LEU A 158 7.21 14.63 -7.09
CA LEU A 158 7.53 13.22 -7.29
C LEU A 158 8.44 12.74 -6.16
N LYS A 159 8.00 11.70 -5.49
CA LYS A 159 8.78 10.97 -4.49
C LYS A 159 8.98 9.56 -5.00
N THR A 160 10.19 9.07 -4.87
CA THR A 160 10.51 7.67 -5.06
C THR A 160 10.77 7.10 -3.67
N ASP A 161 10.02 6.10 -3.29
CA ASP A 161 10.14 5.46 -1.98
C ASP A 161 10.82 4.09 -2.15
N TYR A 162 11.13 3.44 -1.04
CA TYR A 162 11.98 2.26 -0.99
C TYR A 162 11.58 1.14 -1.96
N GLY A 163 10.28 0.86 -2.14
CA GLY A 163 9.81 -0.19 -3.04
C GLY A 163 10.02 0.16 -4.51
N GLN A 164 9.80 1.42 -4.91
CA GLN A 164 10.12 1.88 -6.26
C GLN A 164 11.65 1.90 -6.48
N GLU A 165 12.45 2.32 -5.48
CA GLU A 165 13.92 2.27 -5.56
C GLU A 165 14.42 0.83 -5.73
N GLU A 166 13.86 -0.13 -4.99
CA GLU A 166 14.14 -1.56 -5.16
C GLU A 166 13.76 -2.05 -6.57
N ALA A 167 12.62 -1.61 -7.12
CA ALA A 167 12.21 -1.95 -8.49
C ALA A 167 13.20 -1.41 -9.52
N ILE A 168 13.61 -0.16 -9.39
CA ILE A 168 14.62 0.45 -10.27
C ILE A 168 15.94 -0.31 -10.19
N ALA A 169 16.37 -0.68 -8.98
CA ALA A 169 17.62 -1.42 -8.78
C ALA A 169 17.58 -2.85 -9.38
N VAL A 170 16.42 -3.52 -9.32
CA VAL A 170 16.28 -4.92 -9.78
C VAL A 170 15.90 -5.01 -11.25
N PHE A 171 15.00 -4.16 -11.73
CA PHE A 171 14.44 -4.23 -13.08
C PHE A 171 14.97 -3.14 -14.03
N GLY A 172 15.70 -2.15 -13.52
CA GLY A 172 16.30 -1.07 -14.33
C GLY A 172 15.34 0.06 -14.70
N HIS A 173 14.11 0.07 -14.17
CA HIS A 173 13.11 1.11 -14.45
C HIS A 173 12.14 1.30 -13.29
N ASP A 174 11.52 2.50 -13.24
CA ASP A 174 10.44 2.80 -12.31
C ASP A 174 9.21 1.92 -12.63
N PRO A 175 8.61 1.24 -11.65
CA PRO A 175 7.47 0.34 -11.88
C PRO A 175 6.16 1.08 -12.16
N ARG A 176 6.10 2.41 -11.99
CA ARG A 176 4.85 3.20 -12.05
C ARG A 176 4.47 3.56 -13.48
N ILE A 177 3.18 3.36 -13.78
CA ILE A 177 2.51 3.86 -14.99
C ILE A 177 1.43 4.83 -14.52
N TYR A 178 1.57 6.10 -14.88
CA TYR A 178 0.66 7.17 -14.47
C TYR A 178 -0.53 7.33 -15.40
N LYS A 179 -1.59 8.00 -14.92
CA LYS A 179 -2.84 8.23 -15.65
C LYS A 179 -3.43 6.94 -16.21
N THR A 180 -3.39 5.87 -15.43
CA THR A 180 -3.78 4.54 -15.89
C THR A 180 -4.55 3.80 -14.80
N THR A 181 -5.59 3.08 -15.21
CA THR A 181 -6.32 2.17 -14.34
C THR A 181 -6.72 0.90 -15.07
N VAL A 182 -7.24 -0.08 -14.34
CA VAL A 182 -7.76 -1.32 -14.94
C VAL A 182 -9.20 -1.08 -15.42
N LYS A 183 -9.47 -1.51 -16.65
CA LYS A 183 -10.80 -1.54 -17.26
C LYS A 183 -11.47 -2.89 -17.03
N GLU A 184 -10.72 -3.99 -17.20
CA GLU A 184 -11.24 -5.34 -17.16
C GLU A 184 -10.16 -6.34 -16.74
N PHE A 185 -10.57 -7.39 -16.02
CA PHE A 185 -9.75 -8.54 -15.65
C PHE A 185 -10.18 -9.77 -16.46
N HIS A 186 -9.26 -10.40 -17.14
CA HIS A 186 -9.53 -11.57 -17.95
C HIS A 186 -9.13 -12.86 -17.23
N LYS A 187 -10.06 -13.81 -17.18
CA LYS A 187 -9.87 -15.11 -16.52
C LYS A 187 -9.44 -16.18 -17.51
N ASP A 188 -8.64 -17.13 -17.04
CA ASP A 188 -8.44 -18.39 -17.75
C ASP A 188 -9.65 -19.33 -17.54
N LYS A 189 -9.63 -20.50 -18.18
CA LYS A 189 -10.67 -21.54 -18.06
C LYS A 189 -10.88 -22.07 -16.63
N ASN A 190 -9.94 -21.83 -15.72
CA ASN A 190 -9.97 -22.26 -14.32
C ASN A 190 -10.38 -21.12 -13.38
N GLY A 191 -10.71 -19.94 -13.92
CA GLY A 191 -11.09 -18.75 -13.18
C GLY A 191 -9.92 -17.99 -12.55
N ASN A 192 -8.68 -18.27 -12.94
CA ASN A 192 -7.52 -17.51 -12.49
C ASN A 192 -7.35 -16.26 -13.36
N LEU A 193 -6.82 -15.20 -12.79
CA LEU A 193 -6.41 -14.00 -13.52
C LEU A 193 -5.31 -14.38 -14.52
N LYS A 194 -5.55 -14.09 -15.80
CA LYS A 194 -4.61 -14.33 -16.89
C LYS A 194 -4.03 -13.02 -17.43
N GLU A 195 -4.89 -12.07 -17.69
CA GLU A 195 -4.56 -10.78 -18.29
C GLU A 195 -5.44 -9.69 -17.68
N LEU A 196 -5.09 -8.44 -17.89
CA LEU A 196 -5.92 -7.30 -17.58
C LEU A 196 -5.85 -6.27 -18.72
N THR A 197 -6.98 -5.66 -19.03
CA THR A 197 -7.05 -4.50 -19.90
C THR A 197 -6.91 -3.25 -19.06
N ILE A 198 -5.95 -2.41 -19.42
CA ILE A 198 -5.75 -1.09 -18.81
C ILE A 198 -6.31 0.00 -19.72
N VAL A 199 -6.67 1.12 -19.14
CA VAL A 199 -7.15 2.30 -19.86
C VAL A 199 -6.41 3.54 -19.39
N SER A 200 -6.04 4.39 -20.35
CA SER A 200 -5.48 5.70 -20.06
C SER A 200 -6.55 6.65 -19.54
N LEU A 201 -6.16 7.53 -18.62
CA LEU A 201 -7.05 8.49 -17.99
C LEU A 201 -6.64 9.91 -18.32
N GLU A 202 -7.63 10.79 -18.48
CA GLU A 202 -7.46 12.22 -18.56
C GLU A 202 -8.19 12.95 -17.45
N SER A 203 -7.74 14.15 -17.12
CA SER A 203 -8.38 14.99 -16.11
C SER A 203 -9.48 15.83 -16.75
N LYS A 204 -10.73 15.60 -16.38
CA LYS A 204 -11.89 16.42 -16.77
C LYS A 204 -12.44 17.15 -15.56
N LYS A 205 -12.82 18.40 -15.75
CA LYS A 205 -13.51 19.19 -14.73
C LYS A 205 -15.01 18.84 -14.78
N ASP A 206 -15.54 18.41 -13.66
CA ASP A 206 -16.97 18.20 -13.49
C ASP A 206 -17.69 19.56 -13.43
N GLU A 207 -18.59 19.83 -14.35
CA GLU A 207 -19.28 21.11 -14.47
C GLU A 207 -20.21 21.42 -13.28
N LYS A 208 -20.74 20.39 -12.62
CA LYS A 208 -21.67 20.56 -11.50
C LYS A 208 -20.96 20.81 -10.19
N THR A 209 -19.84 20.11 -9.95
CA THR A 209 -19.11 20.19 -8.68
C THR A 209 -17.87 21.07 -8.76
N GLY A 210 -17.42 21.42 -9.97
CA GLY A 210 -16.17 22.15 -10.20
C GLY A 210 -14.91 21.36 -9.89
N ARG A 211 -15.02 20.07 -9.52
CA ARG A 211 -13.89 19.21 -9.15
C ARG A 211 -13.31 18.52 -10.38
N PHE A 212 -11.99 18.33 -10.36
CA PHE A 212 -11.32 17.52 -11.37
C PHE A 212 -11.49 16.02 -11.05
N MET A 213 -11.87 15.25 -12.06
CA MET A 213 -11.98 13.80 -12.00
C MET A 213 -11.15 13.18 -13.10
N MET A 214 -10.57 12.01 -12.81
CA MET A 214 -9.87 11.21 -13.81
C MET A 214 -10.90 10.33 -14.53
N VAL A 215 -11.00 10.48 -15.83
CA VAL A 215 -11.95 9.74 -16.68
C VAL A 215 -11.20 8.99 -17.78
N PRO A 216 -11.70 7.82 -18.24
CA PRO A 216 -11.12 7.12 -19.37
C PRO A 216 -11.02 8.02 -20.61
N VAL A 217 -9.91 7.93 -21.32
CA VAL A 217 -9.73 8.55 -22.63
C VAL A 217 -10.58 7.76 -23.63
N GLU A 218 -11.45 8.44 -24.36
CA GLU A 218 -12.23 7.83 -25.45
C GLU A 218 -11.31 7.61 -26.66
N GLY A 219 -11.17 6.35 -27.11
CA GLY A 219 -10.36 5.97 -28.26
C GLY A 219 -10.36 4.48 -28.49
#